data_b1d9ed9e18d72f3153d51d4c55af9fc7
#
_entry.id   b1d9ed9e18d72f3153d51d4c55af9fc7
#
_cell.length_a   1.000
_cell.length_b   1.000
_cell.length_c   1.000
_cell.angle_alpha   90.00
_cell.angle_beta   90.00
_cell.angle_gamma   90.00
#
_symmetry.space_group_name_H-M   'P 1'
#
loop_
_entity.id
_entity.type
_entity.pdbx_description
1 polymer ?
#
loop_
_entity_poly.entity_id
_entity_poly.type
_entity_poly.pdbx_seq_one_letter_code
_entity_poly.pdbx_strand_id
1 'polypeptide(L)'
;MAFSAMAAGCADNSVPKAQLPELDLSNPLLAAWNTPHETPPFSEIELADYEPAFDAAIACSRAEIDAIVNNPKKPTFGNTIVALERQGELLNRIAGLFFNLLEADTSDEMQEIA
;
A
#
# COMPACT_ATOMS: atom_id res chain seq x y z
N MET A 1 27.76 -37.65 -27.89
CA MET A 1 26.34 -37.25 -27.73
C MET A 1 26.27 -36.26 -26.59
N ALA A 2 26.14 -34.97 -26.89
CA ALA A 2 26.02 -33.94 -25.87
C ALA A 2 24.54 -33.72 -25.58
N PHE A 3 24.12 -34.03 -24.34
CA PHE A 3 22.81 -33.68 -23.85
C PHE A 3 22.81 -32.18 -23.50
N SER A 4 22.21 -31.36 -24.36
CA SER A 4 21.91 -29.96 -24.07
C SER A 4 20.74 -29.95 -23.11
N ALA A 5 21.01 -29.68 -21.81
CA ALA A 5 19.99 -29.41 -20.83
C ALA A 5 19.36 -28.04 -21.17
N MET A 6 18.18 -28.04 -21.75
CA MET A 6 17.30 -26.87 -21.79
C MET A 6 16.93 -26.54 -20.37
N ALA A 7 17.60 -25.56 -19.76
CA ALA A 7 17.11 -24.91 -18.58
C ALA A 7 15.81 -24.18 -18.95
N ALA A 8 14.67 -24.76 -18.58
CA ALA A 8 13.40 -24.08 -18.60
C ALA A 8 13.55 -22.91 -17.61
N GLY A 9 13.77 -21.71 -18.14
CA GLY A 9 13.77 -20.48 -17.36
C GLY A 9 12.40 -20.33 -16.72
N CYS A 10 12.29 -20.63 -15.43
CA CYS A 10 11.11 -20.25 -14.67
C CYS A 10 10.94 -18.74 -14.83
N ALA A 11 9.83 -18.30 -15.40
CA ALA A 11 9.50 -16.89 -15.47
C ALA A 11 9.49 -16.37 -14.03
N ASP A 12 10.35 -15.38 -13.75
CA ASP A 12 10.39 -14.76 -12.44
C ASP A 12 9.12 -13.92 -12.26
N ASN A 13 8.15 -14.48 -11.53
CA ASN A 13 6.87 -13.86 -11.20
C ASN A 13 6.94 -13.02 -9.91
N SER A 14 8.15 -12.75 -9.39
CA SER A 14 8.30 -11.95 -8.19
C SER A 14 7.74 -10.53 -8.40
N VAL A 15 6.96 -10.06 -7.42
CA VAL A 15 6.49 -8.68 -7.37
C VAL A 15 7.71 -7.75 -7.27
N PRO A 16 7.77 -6.66 -8.06
CA PRO A 16 8.83 -5.67 -7.96
C PRO A 16 8.91 -5.09 -6.55
N LYS A 17 10.12 -4.94 -6.03
CA LYS A 17 10.32 -4.34 -4.71
C LYS A 17 10.42 -2.83 -4.86
N ALA A 18 9.43 -2.10 -4.34
CA ALA A 18 9.44 -0.64 -4.29
C ALA A 18 10.43 -0.12 -3.23
N GLN A 19 11.02 1.04 -3.49
CA GLN A 19 11.72 1.84 -2.48
C GLN A 19 10.69 2.79 -1.84
N LEU A 20 10.09 2.34 -0.74
CA LEU A 20 9.08 3.12 -0.05
C LEU A 20 9.71 4.30 0.69
N PRO A 21 9.01 5.45 0.80
CA PRO A 21 9.43 6.55 1.64
C PRO A 21 9.45 6.12 3.12
N GLU A 22 10.22 6.84 3.93
CA GLU A 22 10.20 6.66 5.37
C GLU A 22 8.86 7.12 5.93
N LEU A 23 8.23 6.27 6.76
CA LEU A 23 6.94 6.58 7.38
C LEU A 23 7.13 7.06 8.81
N ASP A 24 6.39 8.10 9.19
CA ASP A 24 6.28 8.53 10.58
C ASP A 24 5.36 7.58 11.36
N LEU A 25 5.97 6.59 12.01
CA LEU A 25 5.25 5.58 12.78
C LEU A 25 4.67 6.12 14.11
N SER A 26 4.89 7.39 14.45
CA SER A 26 4.17 8.04 15.55
C SER A 26 2.70 8.31 15.20
N ASN A 27 2.38 8.41 13.90
CA ASN A 27 1.01 8.48 13.43
C ASN A 27 0.36 7.09 13.49
N PRO A 28 -0.72 6.90 14.27
CA PRO A 28 -1.35 5.59 14.47
C PRO A 28 -1.95 4.99 13.18
N LEU A 29 -2.24 5.81 12.17
CA LEU A 29 -2.72 5.36 10.86
C LEU A 29 -1.61 4.72 10.01
N LEU A 30 -0.35 5.10 10.23
CA LEU A 30 0.81 4.59 9.49
C LEU A 30 1.48 3.40 10.19
N ALA A 31 1.31 3.28 11.50
CA ALA A 31 1.84 2.16 12.28
C ALA A 31 1.05 0.86 12.03
N ALA A 32 1.64 -0.27 12.39
CA ALA A 32 0.94 -1.55 12.44
C ALA A 32 -0.05 -1.56 13.61
N TRP A 33 -1.28 -2.03 13.36
CA TRP A 33 -2.29 -2.13 14.41
C TRP A 33 -2.12 -3.42 15.20
N ASN A 34 -1.55 -3.31 16.41
CA ASN A 34 -1.35 -4.44 17.33
C ASN A 34 -2.53 -4.63 18.27
N THR A 35 -3.71 -4.29 17.83
CA THR A 35 -4.98 -4.41 18.55
C THR A 35 -5.60 -5.80 18.35
N PRO A 36 -6.53 -6.25 19.19
CA PRO A 36 -7.29 -7.47 18.95
C PRO A 36 -7.98 -7.42 17.59
N HIS A 37 -7.80 -8.49 16.81
CA HIS A 37 -8.33 -8.64 15.45
C HIS A 37 -7.85 -7.58 14.44
N GLU A 38 -6.70 -6.94 14.69
CA GLU A 38 -6.14 -5.87 13.85
C GLU A 38 -7.13 -4.72 13.60
N THR A 39 -7.98 -4.45 14.59
CA THR A 39 -8.94 -3.34 14.52
C THR A 39 -8.22 -2.00 14.61
N PRO A 40 -8.75 -0.92 13.98
CA PRO A 40 -8.14 0.40 14.11
C PRO A 40 -8.08 0.85 15.57
N PRO A 41 -6.99 1.47 16.03
CA PRO A 41 -6.87 2.00 17.38
C PRO A 41 -7.65 3.34 17.51
N PHE A 42 -8.98 3.29 17.43
CA PHE A 42 -9.86 4.46 17.37
C PHE A 42 -9.62 5.49 18.47
N SER A 43 -9.24 5.05 19.67
CA SER A 43 -8.95 5.95 20.78
C SER A 43 -7.65 6.74 20.66
N GLU A 44 -6.78 6.38 19.70
CA GLU A 44 -5.48 6.99 19.48
C GLU A 44 -5.44 7.83 18.19
N ILE A 45 -6.46 7.70 17.33
CA ILE A 45 -6.54 8.39 16.04
C ILE A 45 -7.25 9.73 16.24
N GLU A 46 -6.60 10.81 15.81
CA GLU A 46 -7.14 12.16 15.77
C GLU A 46 -7.38 12.61 14.32
N LEU A 47 -8.24 13.63 14.11
CA LEU A 47 -8.50 14.17 12.76
C LEU A 47 -7.23 14.68 12.08
N ALA A 48 -6.33 15.28 12.86
CA ALA A 48 -5.05 15.79 12.35
C ALA A 48 -4.11 14.71 11.83
N ASP A 49 -4.34 13.43 12.15
CA ASP A 49 -3.54 12.32 11.68
C ASP A 49 -3.84 11.94 10.23
N TYR A 50 -5.05 12.24 9.72
CA TYR A 50 -5.49 11.77 8.41
C TYR A 50 -4.74 12.41 7.25
N GLU A 51 -4.62 13.74 7.20
CA GLU A 51 -3.99 14.43 6.09
C GLU A 51 -2.53 13.97 5.86
N PRO A 52 -1.65 13.97 6.89
CA PRO A 52 -0.28 13.46 6.71
C PRO A 52 -0.24 11.96 6.42
N ALA A 53 -1.20 11.18 6.92
CA ALA A 53 -1.29 9.76 6.61
C ALA A 53 -1.69 9.50 5.15
N PHE A 54 -2.63 10.28 4.60
CA PHE A 54 -2.98 10.22 3.17
C PHE A 54 -1.80 10.60 2.28
N ASP A 55 -1.09 11.69 2.60
CA ASP A 55 0.09 12.11 1.83
C ASP A 55 1.16 11.01 1.80
N ALA A 56 1.46 10.42 2.94
CA ALA A 56 2.43 9.32 3.03
C ALA A 56 1.97 8.07 2.26
N ALA A 57 0.69 7.71 2.38
CA ALA A 57 0.12 6.55 1.70
C ALA A 57 0.08 6.71 0.18
N ILE A 58 -0.22 7.92 -0.32
CA ILE A 58 -0.16 8.26 -1.74
C ILE A 58 1.28 8.17 -2.25
N ALA A 59 2.25 8.68 -1.49
CA ALA A 59 3.66 8.58 -1.85
C ALA A 59 4.14 7.11 -1.92
N CYS A 60 3.72 6.26 -0.98
CA CYS A 60 3.97 4.82 -1.02
C CYS A 60 3.36 4.17 -2.27
N SER A 61 2.08 4.42 -2.54
CA SER A 61 1.38 3.87 -3.70
C SER A 61 2.06 4.26 -5.02
N ARG A 62 2.51 5.52 -5.16
CA ARG A 62 3.28 5.97 -6.33
C ARG A 62 4.60 5.23 -6.46
N ALA A 63 5.35 5.05 -5.37
CA ALA A 63 6.61 4.30 -5.40
C ALA A 63 6.41 2.83 -5.80
N GLU A 64 5.32 2.20 -5.38
CA GLU A 64 4.96 0.84 -5.77
C GLU A 64 4.62 0.75 -7.26
N ILE A 65 3.86 1.70 -7.81
CA ILE A 65 3.56 1.79 -9.24
C ILE A 65 4.84 2.03 -10.05
N ASP A 66 5.70 2.95 -9.61
CA ASP A 66 6.98 3.23 -10.25
C ASP A 66 7.88 1.98 -10.31
N ALA A 67 7.87 1.16 -9.27
CA ALA A 67 8.61 -0.10 -9.25
C ALA A 67 8.07 -1.11 -10.29
N ILE A 68 6.76 -1.13 -10.54
CA ILE A 68 6.15 -1.96 -11.58
C ILE A 68 6.53 -1.44 -12.97
N VAL A 69 6.38 -0.14 -13.20
CA VAL A 69 6.64 0.52 -14.51
C VAL A 69 8.12 0.42 -14.91
N ASN A 70 9.03 0.62 -13.95
CA ASN A 70 10.46 0.61 -14.18
C ASN A 70 11.12 -0.76 -14.01
N ASN A 71 10.33 -1.84 -13.89
CA ASN A 71 10.86 -3.19 -13.76
C ASN A 71 11.61 -3.59 -15.03
N PRO A 72 12.94 -3.88 -14.98
CA PRO A 72 13.70 -4.25 -16.16
C PRO A 72 13.41 -5.65 -16.68
N LYS A 73 12.67 -6.46 -15.91
CA LYS A 73 12.31 -7.83 -16.29
C LYS A 73 11.16 -7.82 -17.28
N LYS A 74 11.12 -8.84 -18.13
CA LYS A 74 10.01 -9.04 -19.07
C LYS A 74 8.69 -9.11 -18.29
N PRO A 75 7.63 -8.39 -18.74
CA PRO A 75 6.33 -8.42 -18.10
C PRO A 75 5.76 -9.84 -18.03
N THR A 76 5.25 -10.19 -16.86
CA THR A 76 4.53 -11.44 -16.59
C THR A 76 3.24 -11.12 -15.83
N PHE A 77 2.33 -12.08 -15.74
CA PHE A 77 1.14 -11.91 -14.92
C PHE A 77 1.49 -11.58 -13.45
N GLY A 78 2.50 -12.27 -12.88
CA GLY A 78 2.92 -12.08 -11.50
C GLY A 78 3.55 -10.72 -11.23
N ASN A 79 4.51 -10.29 -12.06
CA ASN A 79 5.24 -9.04 -11.82
C ASN A 79 4.52 -7.77 -12.32
N THR A 80 3.38 -7.93 -12.95
CA THR A 80 2.59 -6.82 -13.51
C THR A 80 1.18 -6.79 -12.92
N ILE A 81 0.35 -7.81 -13.19
CA ILE A 81 -1.06 -7.79 -12.77
C ILE A 81 -1.18 -8.04 -11.26
N VAL A 82 -0.53 -9.08 -10.73
CA VAL A 82 -0.55 -9.36 -9.28
C VAL A 82 0.14 -8.25 -8.49
N ALA A 83 1.21 -7.67 -9.05
CA ALA A 83 1.89 -6.53 -8.44
C ALA A 83 0.97 -5.30 -8.36
N LEU A 84 0.22 -5.00 -9.42
CA LEU A 84 -0.74 -3.90 -9.48
C LEU A 84 -1.91 -4.11 -8.51
N GLU A 85 -2.40 -5.33 -8.36
CA GLU A 85 -3.47 -5.67 -7.41
C GLU A 85 -3.05 -5.48 -5.95
N ARG A 86 -1.78 -5.72 -5.65
CA ARG A 86 -1.24 -5.59 -4.28
C ARG A 86 -0.77 -4.20 -3.92
N GLN A 87 -0.62 -3.30 -4.88
CA GLN A 87 -0.18 -1.94 -4.62
C GLN A 87 -1.26 -1.14 -3.87
N GLY A 88 -0.83 -0.12 -3.11
CA GLY A 88 -1.74 0.80 -2.44
C GLY A 88 -2.47 0.22 -1.22
N GLU A 89 -1.99 -0.88 -0.62
CA GLU A 89 -2.61 -1.50 0.56
C GLU A 89 -2.74 -0.50 1.73
N LEU A 90 -1.68 0.30 1.98
CA LEU A 90 -1.71 1.35 3.02
C LEU A 90 -2.75 2.41 2.70
N LEU A 91 -2.82 2.89 1.46
CA LEU A 91 -3.79 3.89 1.03
C LEU A 91 -5.22 3.36 1.16
N ASN A 92 -5.47 2.13 0.72
CA ASN A 92 -6.78 1.49 0.82
C ASN A 92 -7.22 1.30 2.28
N ARG A 93 -6.27 0.96 3.18
CA ARG A 93 -6.54 0.82 4.61
C ARG A 93 -6.98 2.14 5.24
N ILE A 94 -6.24 3.23 4.99
CA ILE A 94 -6.54 4.56 5.54
C ILE A 94 -7.83 5.12 4.93
N ALA A 95 -7.99 5.05 3.62
CA ALA A 95 -9.18 5.50 2.93
C ALA A 95 -10.43 4.73 3.38
N GLY A 96 -10.35 3.41 3.48
CA GLY A 96 -11.45 2.59 3.96
C GLY A 96 -11.90 2.98 5.37
N LEU A 97 -10.97 3.23 6.28
CA LEU A 97 -11.29 3.70 7.63
C LEU A 97 -11.92 5.10 7.60
N PHE A 98 -11.28 6.04 6.92
CA PHE A 98 -11.71 7.44 6.87
C PHE A 98 -13.11 7.58 6.28
N PHE A 99 -13.37 7.01 5.10
CA PHE A 99 -14.66 7.13 4.44
C PHE A 99 -15.78 6.38 5.16
N ASN A 100 -15.49 5.26 5.85
CA ASN A 100 -16.48 4.63 6.71
C ASN A 100 -16.87 5.51 7.89
N LEU A 101 -15.92 6.20 8.52
CA LEU A 101 -16.22 7.14 9.60
C LEU A 101 -16.93 8.40 9.08
N LEU A 102 -16.54 8.90 7.93
CA LEU A 102 -17.19 10.05 7.29
C LEU A 102 -18.67 9.79 7.02
N GLU A 103 -19.06 8.57 6.65
CA GLU A 103 -20.46 8.19 6.42
C GLU A 103 -21.23 7.92 7.73
N ALA A 104 -20.55 7.42 8.75
CA ALA A 104 -21.19 7.00 10.01
C ALA A 104 -21.25 8.11 11.06
N ASP A 105 -20.23 8.95 11.15
CA ASP A 105 -20.05 9.97 12.20
C ASP A 105 -19.28 11.18 11.64
N THR A 106 -19.86 11.85 10.66
CA THR A 106 -19.23 12.98 9.97
C THR A 106 -19.18 14.24 10.83
N SER A 107 -18.17 15.07 10.57
CA SER A 107 -18.07 16.45 11.04
C SER A 107 -17.70 17.38 9.90
N ASP A 108 -17.87 18.69 10.09
CA ASP A 108 -17.47 19.69 9.10
C ASP A 108 -15.96 19.59 8.79
N GLU A 109 -15.15 19.37 9.82
CA GLU A 109 -13.69 19.20 9.69
C GLU A 109 -13.34 17.92 8.89
N MET A 110 -14.08 16.82 9.09
CA MET A 110 -13.87 15.60 8.27
C MET A 110 -14.23 15.83 6.81
N GLN A 111 -15.25 16.64 6.55
CA GLN A 111 -15.66 16.96 5.17
C GLN A 111 -14.65 17.87 4.46
N GLU A 112 -13.89 18.68 5.18
CA GLU A 112 -12.81 19.50 4.61
C GLU A 112 -11.60 18.65 4.20
N ILE A 113 -11.35 17.51 4.87
CA ILE A 113 -10.27 16.58 4.54
C ILE A 113 -10.64 15.67 3.35
N ALA A 114 -11.93 15.39 3.15
CA ALA A 114 -12.43 14.47 2.13
C ALA A 114 -12.32 15.05 0.71
#